data_53403ab8b3929fc342742d2116de6d71
#
_entry.id   53403ab8b3929fc342742d2116de6d71
#
_cell.length_a   1.000
_cell.length_b   1.000
_cell.length_c   1.000
_cell.angle_alpha   90.00
_cell.angle_beta   90.00
_cell.angle_gamma   90.00
#
_symmetry.space_group_name_H-M   'P 1'
#
loop_
_entity.id
_entity.type
_entity.pdbx_description
1 polymer ?
#
loop_
_entity_poly.entity_id
_entity_poly.type
_entity_poly.pdbx_seq_one_letter_code
_entity_poly.pdbx_strand_id
1 'polypeptide(L)'
;TCAGQLNPPLPTNRMLFGDRTPNAPHSTSAMSTTAGAPKQQQQHQLPSYLTESLIQRSLEHDLQRPVTIDRFTVGPATAAGDNYLSDVFWIRVEYDGGASEKRLLAKCMPDIGDRGATLDVLDAFRKESETFQHLLPEFTRLVGGGEQFGAKCYYATTEPVRTIVFEDLKALGFRMCDRTKGGLDYDHMTLVMRKIARFHAASMLYAKQSAEHQRRLASRYAYGLHNPQEQPEDSRILQALQKGLEKFISVAGGWPELDGGVLRQLEALLPVFKERIAGCVKPRQPGARYEVLNHGDLWSNNMMFRYGPDDKTVEEIIFVDYQISNYGSPGLDLVYTLYNCPHRDVRIARRAELLQEYHRVLADALRKNGYDRVPTMDDVREEFTRNEFFGLVCAITFLPIMTMERTKDLDLSFDAFFKEGHGEILRDRQYNGAVFRQAVVPILHDLHARGYVR
;
A
#
# COMPACT_ATOMS: atom_id res chain seq x y z
N THR A 1 56.68 7.51 30.59
CA THR A 1 57.70 8.47 30.19
C THR A 1 57.38 9.12 28.85
N CYS A 2 57.35 10.47 28.87
CA CYS A 2 57.36 11.46 27.80
C CYS A 2 56.06 11.63 27.01
N ALA A 3 55.26 12.65 27.31
CA ALA A 3 55.43 14.09 27.07
C ALA A 3 55.41 14.38 25.56
N GLY A 4 54.38 14.96 25.01
CA GLY A 4 53.94 16.33 25.02
C GLY A 4 54.06 16.89 23.62
N GLN A 5 53.02 17.53 23.12
CA GLN A 5 53.11 18.89 22.57
C GLN A 5 51.76 19.31 21.97
N LEU A 6 51.22 20.36 22.58
CA LEU A 6 50.13 21.22 22.11
C LEU A 6 50.68 22.20 21.08
N ASN A 7 49.93 22.51 20.06
CA ASN A 7 50.13 23.68 19.20
C ASN A 7 48.88 24.57 19.15
N PRO A 8 49.06 25.91 19.07
CA PRO A 8 48.09 26.93 19.44
C PRO A 8 47.25 27.43 18.26
N PRO A 9 46.23 28.31 18.53
CA PRO A 9 45.28 28.80 17.53
C PRO A 9 45.80 30.03 16.80
N LEU A 10 45.35 30.23 15.57
CA LEU A 10 45.61 31.40 14.74
C LEU A 10 44.45 32.41 14.75
N PRO A 11 44.73 33.71 14.45
CA PRO A 11 44.00 34.82 15.02
C PRO A 11 42.87 35.42 14.16
N THR A 12 41.96 36.08 14.89
CA THR A 12 40.94 37.02 14.42
C THR A 12 41.53 38.24 13.75
N ASN A 13 40.93 38.66 12.62
CA ASN A 13 41.17 39.98 12.07
C ASN A 13 39.86 40.79 12.02
N ARG A 14 39.87 41.86 12.80
CA ARG A 14 38.92 42.98 12.88
C ARG A 14 39.57 44.18 12.20
N MET A 15 38.88 44.90 11.34
CA MET A 15 39.04 46.34 11.04
C MET A 15 37.84 46.80 10.23
N LEU A 16 37.09 47.70 10.67
CA LEU A 16 37.09 49.11 11.13
C LEU A 16 36.37 50.01 10.09
N PHE A 17 35.30 50.59 10.57
CA PHE A 17 34.61 51.87 10.29
C PHE A 17 35.06 52.81 9.16
N GLY A 18 34.01 53.38 8.49
CA GLY A 18 34.10 54.59 7.69
C GLY A 18 32.73 55.21 7.43
N ASP A 19 32.32 56.12 8.33
CA ASP A 19 31.18 57.03 8.19
C ASP A 19 31.34 58.02 7.01
N ARG A 20 30.24 58.34 6.37
CA ARG A 20 29.87 59.73 5.91
C ARG A 20 28.48 59.79 5.32
N THR A 21 27.57 60.50 6.00
CA THR A 21 26.41 61.23 5.45
C THR A 21 26.80 62.71 5.16
N PRO A 22 26.01 63.64 4.59
CA PRO A 22 24.58 63.56 4.13
C PRO A 22 24.33 64.25 2.75
N ASN A 23 23.16 64.10 2.17
CA ASN A 23 22.26 65.20 1.69
C ASN A 23 21.10 64.67 0.82
N ALA A 24 19.88 64.98 1.22
CA ALA A 24 18.69 64.97 0.41
C ALA A 24 18.57 66.29 -0.42
N PRO A 25 17.64 66.44 -1.42
CA PRO A 25 16.17 66.37 -1.20
C PRO A 25 15.28 65.90 -2.39
N HIS A 26 14.08 65.48 -1.98
CA HIS A 26 12.74 65.59 -2.66
C HIS A 26 12.52 65.12 -4.10
N SER A 27 11.75 64.06 -4.25
CA SER A 27 10.56 64.08 -5.10
C SER A 27 9.55 63.00 -4.68
N THR A 28 8.36 63.47 -4.37
CA THR A 28 7.17 62.68 -4.03
C THR A 28 6.65 61.94 -5.25
N SER A 29 6.60 60.60 -5.16
CA SER A 29 5.77 59.77 -6.04
C SER A 29 4.99 58.78 -5.16
N ALA A 30 3.68 58.90 -5.16
CA ALA A 30 2.75 58.04 -4.44
C ALA A 30 2.81 56.63 -5.02
N MET A 31 3.33 55.67 -4.26
CA MET A 31 3.13 54.26 -4.57
C MET A 31 1.81 53.77 -3.96
N SER A 32 0.90 53.50 -4.87
CA SER A 32 -0.35 52.77 -4.65
C SER A 32 -0.02 51.41 -4.06
N THR A 33 -0.42 51.18 -2.82
CA THR A 33 -0.48 49.84 -2.19
C THR A 33 -1.63 49.09 -2.83
N THR A 34 -1.35 48.30 -3.85
CA THR A 34 -2.27 47.22 -4.25
C THR A 34 -2.28 46.15 -3.19
N ALA A 35 -3.33 46.15 -2.39
CA ALA A 35 -3.67 45.03 -1.53
C ALA A 35 -3.74 43.75 -2.37
N GLY A 36 -2.89 42.75 -2.04
CA GLY A 36 -2.93 41.46 -2.68
C GLY A 36 -4.31 40.83 -2.55
N ALA A 37 -4.94 40.56 -3.67
CA ALA A 37 -6.19 39.82 -3.73
C ALA A 37 -6.01 38.49 -2.97
N PRO A 38 -6.99 38.05 -2.18
CA PRO A 38 -6.93 36.74 -1.53
C PRO A 38 -6.82 35.68 -2.61
N LYS A 39 -5.83 34.77 -2.48
CA LYS A 39 -5.74 33.59 -3.31
C LYS A 39 -7.09 32.89 -3.27
N GLN A 40 -7.80 32.89 -4.40
CA GLN A 40 -9.00 32.10 -4.59
C GLN A 40 -8.62 30.64 -4.25
N GLN A 41 -9.14 30.15 -3.14
CA GLN A 41 -9.25 28.71 -2.90
C GLN A 41 -10.01 28.16 -4.12
N GLN A 42 -9.35 27.33 -4.92
CA GLN A 42 -10.04 26.53 -5.91
C GLN A 42 -11.08 25.72 -5.16
N GLN A 43 -12.35 26.10 -5.25
CA GLN A 43 -13.46 25.25 -4.89
C GLN A 43 -13.33 24.02 -5.82
N HIS A 44 -12.83 22.91 -5.28
CA HIS A 44 -12.93 21.64 -5.95
C HIS A 44 -14.41 21.39 -6.20
N GLN A 45 -14.80 21.42 -7.45
CA GLN A 45 -16.17 21.16 -7.85
C GLN A 45 -16.48 19.73 -7.43
N LEU A 46 -17.49 19.56 -6.55
CA LEU A 46 -17.88 18.25 -6.04
C LEU A 46 -18.21 17.32 -7.21
N PRO A 47 -17.73 16.06 -7.19
CA PRO A 47 -18.11 15.10 -8.21
C PRO A 47 -19.62 14.94 -8.26
N SER A 48 -20.23 15.13 -9.43
CA SER A 48 -21.69 15.11 -9.62
C SER A 48 -22.34 13.77 -9.22
N TYR A 49 -21.55 12.70 -9.12
CA TYR A 49 -21.99 11.37 -8.74
C TYR A 49 -22.05 11.13 -7.21
N LEU A 50 -21.45 12.00 -6.39
CA LEU A 50 -21.58 11.96 -4.93
C LEU A 50 -22.82 12.74 -4.50
N THR A 51 -23.97 12.14 -4.70
CA THR A 51 -25.28 12.76 -4.49
C THR A 51 -25.83 12.54 -3.07
N GLU A 52 -26.74 13.42 -2.63
CA GLU A 52 -27.51 13.24 -1.40
C GLU A 52 -28.18 11.86 -1.34
N SER A 53 -28.79 11.40 -2.44
CA SER A 53 -29.42 10.09 -2.53
C SER A 53 -28.45 8.92 -2.31
N LEU A 54 -27.20 9.02 -2.72
CA LEU A 54 -26.17 8.00 -2.42
C LEU A 54 -25.85 7.98 -0.93
N ILE A 55 -25.67 9.15 -0.32
CA ILE A 55 -25.37 9.29 1.10
C ILE A 55 -26.54 8.79 1.95
N GLN A 56 -27.78 9.18 1.60
CA GLN A 56 -28.99 8.73 2.26
C GLN A 56 -29.12 7.21 2.23
N ARG A 57 -29.00 6.59 1.06
CA ARG A 57 -29.03 5.10 0.93
C ARG A 57 -27.95 4.41 1.75
N SER A 58 -26.76 5.00 1.82
CA SER A 58 -25.66 4.46 2.63
C SER A 58 -26.00 4.46 4.12
N LEU A 59 -26.60 5.54 4.63
CA LEU A 59 -27.05 5.64 6.01
C LEU A 59 -28.24 4.74 6.31
N GLU A 60 -29.23 4.69 5.43
CA GLU A 60 -30.43 3.84 5.58
C GLU A 60 -30.05 2.36 5.60
N HIS A 61 -29.10 1.96 4.75
CA HIS A 61 -28.58 0.59 4.75
C HIS A 61 -27.85 0.25 6.06
N ASP A 62 -27.06 1.18 6.61
CA ASP A 62 -26.36 0.96 7.88
C ASP A 62 -27.30 0.97 9.09
N LEU A 63 -28.22 1.93 9.13
CA LEU A 63 -29.10 2.16 10.28
C LEU A 63 -30.37 1.31 10.24
N GLN A 64 -30.66 0.66 9.12
CA GLN A 64 -31.86 -0.18 8.87
C GLN A 64 -33.16 0.57 9.14
N ARG A 65 -33.20 1.87 8.82
CA ARG A 65 -34.37 2.76 8.92
C ARG A 65 -34.26 3.92 7.94
N PRO A 66 -35.38 4.59 7.61
CA PRO A 66 -35.36 5.83 6.84
C PRO A 66 -34.53 6.92 7.55
N VAL A 67 -33.85 7.74 6.74
CA VAL A 67 -33.01 8.85 7.20
C VAL A 67 -33.32 10.09 6.36
N THR A 68 -33.36 11.26 7.00
CA THR A 68 -33.46 12.55 6.32
C THR A 68 -32.11 13.26 6.42
N ILE A 69 -31.53 13.59 5.28
CA ILE A 69 -30.28 14.37 5.23
C ILE A 69 -30.61 15.85 5.41
N ASP A 70 -29.95 16.48 6.37
CA ASP A 70 -30.08 17.93 6.60
C ASP A 70 -29.01 18.69 5.82
N ARG A 71 -27.77 18.21 5.92
CA ARG A 71 -26.62 18.82 5.27
C ARG A 71 -25.49 17.80 5.10
N PHE A 72 -24.70 17.93 4.04
CA PHE A 72 -23.45 17.20 3.91
C PHE A 72 -22.36 18.07 3.26
N THR A 73 -21.11 17.71 3.54
CA THR A 73 -19.91 18.28 2.92
C THR A 73 -19.01 17.17 2.45
N VAL A 74 -18.32 17.38 1.33
CA VAL A 74 -17.43 16.39 0.70
C VAL A 74 -16.09 17.05 0.40
N GLY A 75 -15.00 16.31 0.52
CA GLY A 75 -13.70 16.75 0.11
C GLY A 75 -12.76 15.57 -0.20
N PRO A 76 -11.62 15.81 -0.85
CA PRO A 76 -10.65 14.75 -1.13
C PRO A 76 -10.10 14.18 0.19
N ALA A 77 -10.06 12.84 0.30
CA ALA A 77 -9.57 12.17 1.50
C ALA A 77 -8.07 11.88 1.43
N THR A 78 -7.49 11.91 0.24
CA THR A 78 -6.09 11.61 -0.06
C THR A 78 -5.47 12.75 -0.86
N ALA A 79 -4.15 12.91 -0.73
CA ALA A 79 -3.41 13.79 -1.62
C ALA A 79 -3.29 13.16 -3.03
N ALA A 80 -3.04 13.99 -4.03
CA ALA A 80 -2.76 13.51 -5.39
C ALA A 80 -1.59 12.51 -5.35
N GLY A 81 -1.80 11.31 -5.93
CA GLY A 81 -0.82 10.24 -5.95
C GLY A 81 -0.79 9.31 -4.71
N ASP A 82 -1.71 9.46 -3.76
CA ASP A 82 -1.85 8.51 -2.65
C ASP A 82 -2.66 7.26 -3.03
N ASN A 83 -3.59 7.40 -3.96
CA ASN A 83 -4.34 6.30 -4.55
C ASN A 83 -4.07 6.22 -6.05
N TYR A 84 -3.71 5.02 -6.51
CA TYR A 84 -3.35 4.82 -7.91
C TYR A 84 -4.56 4.55 -8.81
N LEU A 85 -5.54 3.78 -8.34
CA LEU A 85 -6.65 3.27 -9.16
C LEU A 85 -8.03 3.86 -8.84
N SER A 86 -8.19 4.62 -7.74
CA SER A 86 -9.48 5.15 -7.31
C SER A 86 -9.38 6.58 -6.79
N ASP A 87 -10.50 7.29 -6.82
CA ASP A 87 -10.65 8.59 -6.18
C ASP A 87 -11.32 8.39 -4.82
N VAL A 88 -10.78 9.00 -3.76
CA VAL A 88 -11.30 8.81 -2.40
C VAL A 88 -11.69 10.15 -1.80
N PHE A 89 -12.93 10.19 -1.28
CA PHE A 89 -13.53 11.39 -0.70
C PHE A 89 -13.97 11.12 0.73
N TRP A 90 -13.71 12.06 1.64
CA TRP A 90 -14.37 12.08 2.92
C TRP A 90 -15.73 12.81 2.79
N ILE A 91 -16.71 12.36 3.54
CA ILE A 91 -18.06 12.93 3.61
C ILE A 91 -18.39 13.15 5.09
N ARG A 92 -18.82 14.35 5.43
CA ARG A 92 -19.42 14.66 6.71
C ARG A 92 -20.89 14.91 6.47
N VAL A 93 -21.77 14.22 7.15
CA VAL A 93 -23.21 14.28 6.97
C VAL A 93 -23.90 14.51 8.30
N GLU A 94 -24.83 15.49 8.33
CA GLU A 94 -25.77 15.76 9.41
C GLU A 94 -27.15 15.30 8.96
N TYR A 95 -27.89 14.63 9.84
CA TYR A 95 -29.16 14.02 9.50
C TYR A 95 -30.11 13.97 10.70
N ASP A 96 -31.40 13.72 10.41
CA ASP A 96 -32.50 13.65 11.40
C ASP A 96 -32.68 14.94 12.20
N GLY A 97 -32.76 16.09 11.52
CA GLY A 97 -32.94 17.40 12.14
C GLY A 97 -31.69 17.92 12.84
N GLY A 98 -30.52 17.53 12.39
CA GLY A 98 -29.23 17.91 12.98
C GLY A 98 -28.90 17.18 14.29
N ALA A 99 -29.74 16.23 14.70
CA ALA A 99 -29.53 15.44 15.92
C ALA A 99 -28.37 14.45 15.83
N SER A 100 -27.96 14.10 14.61
CA SER A 100 -26.93 13.09 14.34
C SER A 100 -25.91 13.57 13.30
N GLU A 101 -24.67 13.19 13.52
CA GLU A 101 -23.56 13.41 12.57
C GLU A 101 -22.83 12.10 12.30
N LYS A 102 -22.42 11.90 11.05
CA LYS A 102 -21.57 10.77 10.69
C LYS A 102 -20.49 11.17 9.69
N ARG A 103 -19.33 10.52 9.80
CA ARG A 103 -18.24 10.62 8.83
C ARG A 103 -18.17 9.35 8.02
N LEU A 104 -18.11 9.53 6.71
CA LEU A 104 -18.06 8.46 5.72
C LEU A 104 -16.84 8.66 4.83
N LEU A 105 -16.38 7.57 4.21
CA LEU A 105 -15.39 7.57 3.15
C LEU A 105 -16.00 6.98 1.90
N ALA A 106 -15.98 7.69 0.78
CA ALA A 106 -16.40 7.17 -0.52
C ALA A 106 -15.18 6.88 -1.39
N LYS A 107 -15.02 5.61 -1.81
CA LYS A 107 -14.03 5.17 -2.79
C LYS A 107 -14.72 4.99 -4.12
N CYS A 108 -14.36 5.84 -5.10
CA CYS A 108 -14.96 5.90 -6.41
C CYS A 108 -13.98 5.38 -7.46
N MET A 109 -14.45 4.54 -8.35
CA MET A 109 -13.67 3.94 -9.44
C MET A 109 -14.28 4.36 -10.79
N PRO A 110 -14.01 5.58 -11.25
CA PRO A 110 -14.54 6.06 -12.52
C PRO A 110 -13.96 5.24 -13.68
N ASP A 111 -14.80 4.96 -14.67
CA ASP A 111 -14.41 4.28 -15.90
C ASP A 111 -13.77 5.28 -16.87
N ILE A 112 -12.52 5.64 -16.60
CA ILE A 112 -11.79 6.67 -17.36
C ILE A 112 -10.41 6.14 -17.74
N GLY A 113 -10.14 6.12 -19.05
CA GLY A 113 -8.82 5.87 -19.63
C GLY A 113 -8.20 4.52 -19.23
N ASP A 114 -6.89 4.51 -19.14
CA ASP A 114 -6.09 3.31 -18.85
C ASP A 114 -6.34 2.73 -17.46
N ARG A 115 -6.69 3.59 -16.51
CA ARG A 115 -7.05 3.23 -15.14
C ARG A 115 -8.33 2.37 -15.11
N GLY A 116 -9.38 2.81 -15.83
CA GLY A 116 -10.64 2.07 -15.93
C GLY A 116 -10.42 0.69 -16.55
N ALA A 117 -9.70 0.61 -17.67
CA ALA A 117 -9.39 -0.66 -18.34
C ALA A 117 -8.60 -1.62 -17.42
N THR A 118 -7.64 -1.12 -16.65
CA THR A 118 -6.89 -1.94 -15.68
C THR A 118 -7.79 -2.48 -14.57
N LEU A 119 -8.68 -1.64 -14.02
CA LEU A 119 -9.64 -2.05 -13.00
C LEU A 119 -10.57 -3.17 -13.50
N ASP A 120 -11.00 -3.10 -14.77
CA ASP A 120 -11.86 -4.11 -15.38
C ASP A 120 -11.14 -5.43 -15.62
N VAL A 121 -9.90 -5.40 -16.15
CA VAL A 121 -9.07 -6.60 -16.35
C VAL A 121 -8.82 -7.32 -15.02
N LEU A 122 -8.63 -6.59 -13.94
CA LEU A 122 -8.40 -7.14 -12.60
C LEU A 122 -9.71 -7.50 -11.87
N ASP A 123 -10.87 -7.11 -12.41
CA ASP A 123 -12.18 -7.25 -11.76
C ASP A 123 -12.20 -6.61 -10.34
N ALA A 124 -11.53 -5.48 -10.23
CA ALA A 124 -11.14 -4.86 -8.97
C ALA A 124 -12.34 -4.43 -8.13
N PHE A 125 -13.32 -3.73 -8.73
CA PHE A 125 -14.51 -3.25 -8.03
C PHE A 125 -15.35 -4.40 -7.47
N ARG A 126 -15.59 -5.45 -8.26
CA ARG A 126 -16.38 -6.60 -7.81
C ARG A 126 -15.68 -7.33 -6.66
N LYS A 127 -14.38 -7.59 -6.79
CA LYS A 127 -13.61 -8.26 -5.73
C LYS A 127 -13.66 -7.46 -4.44
N GLU A 128 -13.40 -6.16 -4.51
CA GLU A 128 -13.38 -5.31 -3.33
C GLU A 128 -14.76 -5.18 -2.68
N SER A 129 -15.80 -4.87 -3.46
CA SER A 129 -17.17 -4.73 -2.95
C SER A 129 -17.68 -6.04 -2.33
N GLU A 130 -17.45 -7.19 -2.98
CA GLU A 130 -17.84 -8.51 -2.45
C GLU A 130 -17.06 -8.85 -1.17
N THR A 131 -15.75 -8.52 -1.12
CA THR A 131 -14.93 -8.74 0.08
C THR A 131 -15.49 -7.95 1.26
N PHE A 132 -15.72 -6.65 1.10
CA PHE A 132 -16.19 -5.81 2.20
C PHE A 132 -17.64 -6.10 2.61
N GLN A 133 -18.54 -6.34 1.65
CA GLN A 133 -19.95 -6.56 1.95
C GLN A 133 -20.26 -7.96 2.51
N HIS A 134 -19.49 -8.97 2.11
CA HIS A 134 -19.84 -10.36 2.40
C HIS A 134 -18.75 -11.14 3.11
N LEU A 135 -17.49 -11.09 2.64
CA LEU A 135 -16.44 -11.95 3.20
C LEU A 135 -15.94 -11.45 4.56
N LEU A 136 -15.62 -10.16 4.69
CA LEU A 136 -15.08 -9.64 5.95
C LEU A 136 -16.04 -9.79 7.13
N PRO A 137 -17.36 -9.49 7.01
CA PRO A 137 -18.32 -9.76 8.07
C PRO A 137 -18.38 -11.24 8.47
N GLU A 138 -18.39 -12.14 7.48
CA GLU A 138 -18.40 -13.58 7.74
C GLU A 138 -17.07 -14.06 8.37
N PHE A 139 -15.93 -13.54 7.94
CA PHE A 139 -14.62 -13.83 8.51
C PHE A 139 -14.54 -13.40 9.97
N THR A 140 -15.03 -12.20 10.29
CA THR A 140 -15.16 -11.71 11.68
C THR A 140 -16.00 -12.67 12.53
N ARG A 141 -17.14 -13.12 12.00
CA ARG A 141 -18.01 -14.07 12.69
C ARG A 141 -17.32 -15.43 12.94
N LEU A 142 -16.56 -15.91 11.95
CA LEU A 142 -15.90 -17.23 12.02
C LEU A 142 -14.74 -17.28 13.01
N VAL A 143 -13.91 -16.24 13.08
CA VAL A 143 -12.80 -16.23 14.04
C VAL A 143 -13.20 -15.71 15.43
N GLY A 144 -14.32 -14.95 15.51
CA GLY A 144 -14.84 -14.41 16.76
C GLY A 144 -13.95 -13.32 17.39
N GLY A 145 -14.25 -12.96 18.63
CA GLY A 145 -13.40 -12.06 19.43
C GLY A 145 -13.45 -10.58 19.03
N GLY A 146 -14.43 -10.15 18.21
CA GLY A 146 -14.54 -8.76 17.76
C GLY A 146 -13.49 -8.37 16.73
N GLU A 147 -12.85 -9.34 16.07
CA GLU A 147 -11.82 -9.07 15.05
C GLU A 147 -12.42 -8.25 13.89
N GLN A 148 -11.74 -7.18 13.49
CA GLN A 148 -12.13 -6.35 12.36
C GLN A 148 -11.01 -6.37 11.31
N PHE A 149 -11.30 -6.85 10.11
CA PHE A 149 -10.31 -6.99 9.04
C PHE A 149 -10.26 -5.78 8.09
N GLY A 150 -11.30 -4.97 8.05
CA GLY A 150 -11.42 -3.79 7.19
C GLY A 150 -12.42 -2.81 7.72
N ALA A 151 -12.54 -1.66 7.08
CA ALA A 151 -13.58 -0.67 7.37
C ALA A 151 -14.98 -1.29 7.19
N LYS A 152 -15.95 -0.85 8.00
CA LYS A 152 -17.34 -1.22 7.77
C LYS A 152 -17.81 -0.66 6.43
N CYS A 153 -18.33 -1.50 5.55
CA CYS A 153 -18.95 -1.08 4.31
C CYS A 153 -20.43 -0.74 4.58
N TYR A 154 -20.81 0.48 4.27
CA TYR A 154 -22.20 0.91 4.40
C TYR A 154 -23.00 0.64 3.14
N TYR A 155 -22.40 0.85 1.97
CA TYR A 155 -23.08 0.68 0.70
C TYR A 155 -22.09 0.50 -0.44
N ALA A 156 -22.47 -0.25 -1.48
CA ALA A 156 -21.74 -0.31 -2.73
C ALA A 156 -22.70 -0.25 -3.91
N THR A 157 -22.32 0.48 -4.96
CA THR A 157 -23.11 0.66 -6.18
C THR A 157 -22.24 0.72 -7.42
N THR A 158 -22.78 0.30 -8.55
CA THR A 158 -22.16 0.49 -9.87
C THR A 158 -22.62 1.77 -10.55
N GLU A 159 -23.73 2.36 -10.09
CA GLU A 159 -24.38 3.51 -10.73
C GLU A 159 -24.39 4.76 -9.84
N PRO A 160 -24.18 5.94 -10.42
CA PRO A 160 -23.74 6.24 -11.80
C PRO A 160 -22.23 6.02 -12.01
N VAL A 161 -21.49 5.81 -10.92
CA VAL A 161 -20.05 5.47 -10.89
C VAL A 161 -19.84 4.38 -9.85
N ARG A 162 -19.00 3.41 -10.16
CA ARG A 162 -18.61 2.35 -9.21
C ARG A 162 -18.11 2.97 -7.92
N THR A 163 -18.87 2.87 -6.85
CA THR A 163 -18.58 3.53 -5.56
C THR A 163 -18.84 2.58 -4.41
N ILE A 164 -17.90 2.56 -3.45
CA ILE A 164 -18.06 1.89 -2.16
C ILE A 164 -18.00 2.94 -1.07
N VAL A 165 -18.98 2.95 -0.17
CA VAL A 165 -19.06 3.89 0.96
C VAL A 165 -18.74 3.14 2.25
N PHE A 166 -17.74 3.65 2.97
CA PHE A 166 -17.19 3.06 4.19
C PHE A 166 -17.34 3.99 5.39
N GLU A 167 -17.12 3.43 6.58
CA GLU A 167 -16.80 4.21 7.76
C GLU A 167 -15.46 4.96 7.59
N ASP A 168 -15.35 6.14 8.18
CA ASP A 168 -14.08 6.89 8.18
C ASP A 168 -13.17 6.39 9.31
N LEU A 169 -12.20 5.54 8.97
CA LEU A 169 -11.22 5.00 9.92
C LEU A 169 -10.37 6.10 10.58
N LYS A 170 -10.14 7.23 9.91
CA LYS A 170 -9.43 8.36 10.52
C LYS A 170 -10.22 8.97 11.67
N ALA A 171 -11.54 9.02 11.55
CA ALA A 171 -12.42 9.45 12.64
C ALA A 171 -12.40 8.50 13.85
N LEU A 172 -12.03 7.23 13.63
CA LEU A 172 -11.84 6.23 14.68
C LEU A 172 -10.41 6.18 15.26
N GLY A 173 -9.54 7.13 14.85
CA GLY A 173 -8.17 7.23 15.35
C GLY A 173 -7.15 6.39 14.60
N PHE A 174 -7.52 5.75 13.50
CA PHE A 174 -6.57 5.03 12.66
C PHE A 174 -5.81 5.98 11.74
N ARG A 175 -4.53 5.73 11.54
CA ARG A 175 -3.67 6.47 10.62
C ARG A 175 -2.68 5.57 9.90
N MET A 176 -2.23 5.97 8.74
CA MET A 176 -1.14 5.29 8.04
C MET A 176 0.19 5.54 8.76
N CYS A 177 1.11 4.59 8.67
CA CYS A 177 2.46 4.76 9.19
C CYS A 177 3.23 5.81 8.38
N ASP A 178 4.14 6.52 9.07
CA ASP A 178 5.03 7.49 8.44
C ASP A 178 6.09 6.76 7.58
N ARG A 179 5.95 6.85 6.27
CA ARG A 179 6.83 6.20 5.29
C ARG A 179 8.23 6.78 5.24
N THR A 180 8.43 8.01 5.71
CA THR A 180 9.77 8.64 5.75
C THR A 180 10.72 7.91 6.70
N LYS A 181 10.20 7.06 7.59
CA LYS A 181 10.97 6.22 8.51
C LYS A 181 11.60 4.98 7.86
N GLY A 182 11.44 4.78 6.56
CA GLY A 182 12.08 3.70 5.81
C GLY A 182 11.48 2.30 6.01
N GLY A 183 10.26 2.21 6.53
CA GLY A 183 9.52 0.96 6.71
C GLY A 183 8.96 0.77 8.12
N LEU A 184 8.25 -0.34 8.31
CA LEU A 184 7.61 -0.72 9.57
C LEU A 184 8.65 -1.34 10.52
N ASP A 185 8.64 -0.93 11.78
CA ASP A 185 9.44 -1.57 12.82
C ASP A 185 8.90 -2.96 13.19
N TYR A 186 9.55 -3.61 14.15
CA TYR A 186 9.21 -4.98 14.54
C TYR A 186 7.81 -5.09 15.18
N ASP A 187 7.39 -4.11 15.96
CA ASP A 187 6.09 -4.14 16.64
C ASP A 187 4.94 -3.98 15.65
N HIS A 188 5.05 -3.03 14.72
CA HIS A 188 4.11 -2.89 13.61
C HIS A 188 4.05 -4.16 12.77
N MET A 189 5.21 -4.72 12.39
CA MET A 189 5.26 -5.96 11.60
C MET A 189 4.67 -7.15 12.34
N THR A 190 4.84 -7.22 13.66
CA THR A 190 4.23 -8.27 14.49
C THR A 190 2.70 -8.19 14.43
N LEU A 191 2.12 -6.98 14.51
CA LEU A 191 0.67 -6.80 14.36
C LEU A 191 0.19 -7.16 12.94
N VAL A 192 0.95 -6.77 11.91
CA VAL A 192 0.65 -7.16 10.52
C VAL A 192 0.58 -8.69 10.40
N MET A 193 1.60 -9.40 10.89
CA MET A 193 1.65 -10.87 10.82
C MET A 193 0.52 -11.54 11.61
N ARG A 194 0.14 -10.98 12.76
CA ARG A 194 -1.02 -11.46 13.54
C ARG A 194 -2.34 -11.25 12.80
N LYS A 195 -2.54 -10.09 12.21
CA LYS A 195 -3.77 -9.74 11.48
C LYS A 195 -3.93 -10.60 10.24
N ILE A 196 -2.88 -10.72 9.41
CA ILE A 196 -2.96 -11.53 8.19
C ILE A 196 -3.13 -13.01 8.50
N ALA A 197 -2.52 -13.52 9.58
CA ALA A 197 -2.72 -14.90 10.03
C ALA A 197 -4.18 -15.20 10.39
N ARG A 198 -4.85 -14.29 11.10
CA ARG A 198 -6.29 -14.44 11.41
C ARG A 198 -7.17 -14.33 10.16
N PHE A 199 -6.84 -13.41 9.25
CA PHE A 199 -7.54 -13.27 7.97
C PHE A 199 -7.42 -14.55 7.13
N HIS A 200 -6.22 -15.11 7.00
CA HIS A 200 -5.99 -16.37 6.32
C HIS A 200 -6.72 -17.54 7.00
N ALA A 201 -6.67 -17.62 8.34
CA ALA A 201 -7.43 -18.63 9.09
C ALA A 201 -8.93 -18.52 8.82
N ALA A 202 -9.47 -17.30 8.83
CA ALA A 202 -10.90 -17.06 8.56
C ALA A 202 -11.30 -17.53 7.15
N SER A 203 -10.45 -17.27 6.15
CA SER A 203 -10.68 -17.73 4.77
C SER A 203 -10.66 -19.25 4.63
N MET A 204 -9.77 -19.94 5.37
CA MET A 204 -9.72 -21.40 5.43
C MET A 204 -10.97 -21.98 6.10
N LEU A 205 -11.41 -21.37 7.20
CA LEU A 205 -12.65 -21.74 7.89
C LEU A 205 -13.87 -21.55 7.00
N TYR A 206 -13.92 -20.44 6.27
CA TYR A 206 -14.98 -20.17 5.30
C TYR A 206 -15.02 -21.21 4.19
N ALA A 207 -13.87 -21.53 3.58
CA ALA A 207 -13.75 -22.55 2.55
C ALA A 207 -14.18 -23.95 3.05
N LYS A 208 -13.89 -24.29 4.32
CA LYS A 208 -14.26 -25.57 4.94
C LYS A 208 -15.77 -25.72 5.15
N GLN A 209 -16.54 -24.65 5.27
CA GLN A 209 -17.99 -24.73 5.53
C GLN A 209 -18.74 -25.53 4.46
N SER A 210 -18.36 -25.36 3.19
CA SER A 210 -18.95 -26.13 2.08
C SER A 210 -18.08 -26.11 0.82
N ALA A 211 -18.29 -27.11 -0.04
CA ALA A 211 -17.67 -27.13 -1.37
C ALA A 211 -18.09 -25.93 -2.24
N GLU A 212 -19.24 -25.30 -1.97
CA GLU A 212 -19.68 -24.09 -2.64
C GLU A 212 -18.86 -22.88 -2.23
N HIS A 213 -18.60 -22.69 -0.93
CA HIS A 213 -17.74 -21.62 -0.42
C HIS A 213 -16.32 -21.73 -0.99
N GLN A 214 -15.76 -22.94 -1.02
CA GLN A 214 -14.45 -23.16 -1.64
C GLN A 214 -14.45 -22.83 -3.13
N ARG A 215 -15.46 -23.30 -3.89
CA ARG A 215 -15.59 -22.97 -5.31
C ARG A 215 -15.80 -21.48 -5.54
N ARG A 216 -16.57 -20.82 -4.68
CA ARG A 216 -16.75 -19.34 -4.75
C ARG A 216 -15.42 -18.62 -4.63
N LEU A 217 -14.58 -18.93 -3.61
CA LEU A 217 -13.25 -18.34 -3.50
C LEU A 217 -12.39 -18.66 -4.72
N ALA A 218 -12.32 -19.92 -5.13
CA ALA A 218 -11.49 -20.37 -6.24
C ALA A 218 -11.88 -19.75 -7.60
N SER A 219 -13.15 -19.44 -7.83
CA SER A 219 -13.62 -18.85 -9.09
C SER A 219 -13.63 -17.32 -9.06
N ARG A 220 -14.11 -16.73 -7.96
CA ARG A 220 -14.27 -15.27 -7.84
C ARG A 220 -12.95 -14.55 -7.59
N TYR A 221 -11.98 -15.23 -6.97
CA TYR A 221 -10.66 -14.72 -6.63
C TYR A 221 -9.55 -15.54 -7.30
N ALA A 222 -9.79 -15.94 -8.55
CA ALA A 222 -8.92 -16.83 -9.31
C ALA A 222 -7.55 -16.22 -9.67
N TYR A 223 -7.42 -14.90 -9.62
CA TYR A 223 -6.21 -14.16 -9.94
C TYR A 223 -6.13 -12.85 -9.14
N GLY A 224 -4.92 -12.30 -9.00
CA GLY A 224 -4.65 -11.02 -8.35
C GLY A 224 -4.01 -10.03 -9.31
N LEU A 225 -2.71 -9.86 -9.22
CA LEU A 225 -1.91 -8.89 -9.97
C LEU A 225 -1.93 -9.08 -11.50
N HIS A 226 -2.15 -10.31 -11.97
CA HIS A 226 -2.20 -10.65 -13.39
C HIS A 226 -3.38 -11.58 -13.67
N ASN A 227 -4.17 -11.24 -14.70
CA ASN A 227 -5.24 -12.09 -15.19
C ASN A 227 -4.66 -13.12 -16.18
N PRO A 228 -4.73 -14.43 -15.91
CA PRO A 228 -4.14 -15.46 -16.77
C PRO A 228 -4.82 -15.61 -18.15
N GLN A 229 -5.92 -14.90 -18.39
CA GLN A 229 -6.52 -14.80 -19.72
C GLN A 229 -5.83 -13.75 -20.61
N GLU A 230 -5.05 -12.86 -20.02
CA GLU A 230 -4.23 -11.87 -20.69
C GLU A 230 -2.85 -12.47 -20.99
N GLN A 231 -2.34 -12.30 -22.22
CA GLN A 231 -0.98 -12.69 -22.51
C GLN A 231 0.01 -11.83 -21.71
N PRO A 232 1.12 -12.37 -21.17
CA PRO A 232 2.08 -11.59 -20.39
C PRO A 232 2.63 -10.37 -21.14
N GLU A 233 2.75 -10.45 -22.46
CA GLU A 233 3.21 -9.36 -23.33
C GLU A 233 2.22 -8.20 -23.42
N ASP A 234 0.92 -8.50 -23.30
CA ASP A 234 -0.15 -7.51 -23.41
C ASP A 234 -0.45 -6.85 -22.06
N SER A 235 -0.05 -7.50 -20.96
CA SER A 235 -0.29 -7.00 -19.60
C SER A 235 0.48 -5.72 -19.31
N ARG A 236 -0.24 -4.62 -19.11
CA ARG A 236 0.35 -3.32 -18.77
C ARG A 236 1.13 -3.38 -17.45
N ILE A 237 0.62 -4.13 -16.47
CA ILE A 237 1.29 -4.30 -15.18
C ILE A 237 2.61 -5.02 -15.39
N LEU A 238 2.63 -6.14 -16.12
CA LEU A 238 3.86 -6.89 -16.37
C LEU A 238 4.86 -6.08 -17.21
N GLN A 239 4.40 -5.30 -18.18
CA GLN A 239 5.23 -4.36 -18.93
C GLN A 239 5.86 -3.29 -18.03
N ALA A 240 5.10 -2.73 -17.08
CA ALA A 240 5.62 -1.76 -16.13
C ALA A 240 6.69 -2.36 -15.21
N LEU A 241 6.47 -3.60 -14.73
CA LEU A 241 7.44 -4.33 -13.92
C LEU A 241 8.71 -4.66 -14.71
N GLN A 242 8.58 -5.04 -15.99
CA GLN A 242 9.72 -5.24 -16.90
C GLN A 242 10.56 -3.96 -17.05
N LYS A 243 9.93 -2.82 -17.34
CA LYS A 243 10.61 -1.52 -17.40
C LYS A 243 11.28 -1.15 -16.06
N GLY A 244 10.69 -1.58 -14.95
CA GLY A 244 11.29 -1.44 -13.63
C GLY A 244 12.60 -2.22 -13.50
N LEU A 245 12.64 -3.48 -13.91
CA LEU A 245 13.86 -4.30 -13.92
C LEU A 245 14.94 -3.70 -14.85
N GLU A 246 14.57 -3.29 -16.06
CA GLU A 246 15.49 -2.66 -17.02
C GLU A 246 16.13 -1.41 -16.42
N LYS A 247 15.33 -0.55 -15.80
CA LYS A 247 15.81 0.66 -15.16
C LYS A 247 16.70 0.34 -13.95
N PHE A 248 16.29 -0.63 -13.13
CA PHE A 248 17.10 -1.07 -12.00
C PHE A 248 18.49 -1.52 -12.41
N ILE A 249 18.61 -2.40 -13.42
CA ILE A 249 19.88 -2.88 -13.95
C ILE A 249 20.75 -1.71 -14.42
N SER A 250 20.18 -0.78 -15.19
CA SER A 250 20.87 0.39 -15.69
C SER A 250 21.47 1.27 -14.56
N VAL A 251 20.73 1.49 -13.47
CA VAL A 251 21.17 2.30 -12.34
C VAL A 251 22.13 1.54 -11.45
N ALA A 252 21.81 0.29 -11.14
CA ALA A 252 22.57 -0.56 -10.23
C ALA A 252 23.94 -1.00 -10.80
N GLY A 253 24.13 -0.93 -12.11
CA GLY A 253 25.40 -1.17 -12.77
C GLY A 253 26.54 -0.24 -12.29
N GLY A 254 26.19 0.94 -11.75
CA GLY A 254 27.15 1.86 -11.14
C GLY A 254 27.34 1.71 -9.61
N TRP A 255 26.73 0.70 -8.99
CA TRP A 255 26.79 0.55 -7.53
C TRP A 255 27.94 -0.39 -7.11
N PRO A 256 28.97 0.12 -6.41
CA PRO A 256 30.12 -0.69 -6.00
C PRO A 256 29.77 -1.78 -4.97
N GLU A 257 28.59 -1.68 -4.30
CA GLU A 257 28.12 -2.68 -3.33
C GLU A 257 27.52 -3.93 -3.98
N LEU A 258 27.15 -3.88 -5.27
CA LEU A 258 26.60 -5.04 -5.95
C LEU A 258 27.68 -5.78 -6.73
N ASP A 259 27.77 -7.09 -6.47
CA ASP A 259 28.61 -7.98 -7.24
C ASP A 259 28.13 -8.05 -8.70
N GLY A 260 29.09 -8.01 -9.64
CA GLY A 260 28.78 -8.16 -11.07
C GLY A 260 28.10 -9.50 -11.43
N GLY A 261 28.20 -10.51 -10.56
CA GLY A 261 27.46 -11.75 -10.69
C GLY A 261 25.96 -11.57 -10.53
N VAL A 262 25.54 -10.77 -9.53
CA VAL A 262 24.12 -10.44 -9.31
C VAL A 262 23.55 -9.72 -10.53
N LEU A 263 24.27 -8.71 -11.04
CA LEU A 263 23.82 -7.93 -12.21
C LEU A 263 23.66 -8.81 -13.47
N ARG A 264 24.65 -9.66 -13.78
CA ARG A 264 24.54 -10.60 -14.91
C ARG A 264 23.36 -11.55 -14.80
N GLN A 265 23.01 -11.99 -13.57
CA GLN A 265 21.85 -12.84 -13.36
C GLN A 265 20.54 -12.09 -13.58
N LEU A 266 20.46 -10.81 -13.15
CA LEU A 266 19.31 -9.97 -13.41
C LEU A 266 19.15 -9.65 -14.90
N GLU A 267 20.23 -9.40 -15.62
CA GLU A 267 20.24 -9.25 -17.08
C GLU A 267 19.72 -10.50 -17.79
N ALA A 268 20.13 -11.69 -17.33
CA ALA A 268 19.67 -12.96 -17.87
C ALA A 268 18.16 -13.21 -17.63
N LEU A 269 17.53 -12.53 -16.67
CA LEU A 269 16.08 -12.61 -16.45
C LEU A 269 15.27 -11.79 -17.46
N LEU A 270 15.83 -10.75 -18.07
CA LEU A 270 15.10 -9.82 -18.93
C LEU A 270 14.23 -10.52 -20.01
N PRO A 271 14.73 -11.48 -20.79
CA PRO A 271 13.92 -12.10 -21.85
C PRO A 271 12.76 -12.96 -21.35
N VAL A 272 12.79 -13.42 -20.09
CA VAL A 272 11.79 -14.33 -19.52
C VAL A 272 11.03 -13.73 -18.33
N PHE A 273 11.29 -12.47 -18.01
CA PHE A 273 10.83 -11.84 -16.74
C PHE A 273 9.31 -11.76 -16.64
N LYS A 274 8.63 -11.31 -17.70
CA LYS A 274 7.16 -11.19 -17.70
C LYS A 274 6.49 -12.55 -17.54
N GLU A 275 6.96 -13.55 -18.26
CA GLU A 275 6.46 -14.92 -18.18
C GLU A 275 6.68 -15.51 -16.77
N ARG A 276 7.89 -15.32 -16.20
CA ARG A 276 8.18 -15.78 -14.84
C ARG A 276 7.32 -15.08 -13.78
N ILE A 277 7.08 -13.77 -13.92
CA ILE A 277 6.16 -13.06 -13.01
C ILE A 277 4.76 -13.64 -13.16
N ALA A 278 4.21 -13.73 -14.37
CA ALA A 278 2.88 -14.29 -14.60
C ALA A 278 2.74 -15.69 -13.97
N GLY A 279 3.79 -16.50 -14.04
CA GLY A 279 3.84 -17.82 -13.39
C GLY A 279 3.86 -17.74 -11.86
N CYS A 280 4.67 -16.83 -11.26
CA CYS A 280 4.83 -16.77 -9.82
C CYS A 280 3.64 -16.09 -9.11
N VAL A 281 2.97 -15.12 -9.74
CA VAL A 281 1.78 -14.47 -9.17
C VAL A 281 0.49 -15.25 -9.40
N LYS A 282 0.57 -16.41 -10.04
CA LYS A 282 -0.57 -17.33 -10.19
C LYS A 282 -0.94 -17.89 -8.81
N PRO A 283 -2.13 -17.58 -8.28
CA PRO A 283 -2.44 -17.90 -6.87
C PRO A 283 -2.46 -19.41 -6.59
N ARG A 284 -3.07 -20.18 -7.49
CA ARG A 284 -3.18 -21.63 -7.34
C ARG A 284 -2.07 -22.33 -8.12
N GLN A 285 -1.03 -22.71 -7.41
CA GLN A 285 0.11 -23.42 -7.95
C GLN A 285 0.06 -24.91 -7.59
N PRO A 286 0.49 -25.82 -8.48
CA PRO A 286 0.59 -27.24 -8.13
C PRO A 286 1.48 -27.46 -6.90
N GLY A 287 1.02 -28.30 -5.97
CA GLY A 287 1.78 -28.64 -4.76
C GLY A 287 1.73 -27.60 -3.64
N ALA A 288 0.85 -26.59 -3.70
CA ALA A 288 0.58 -25.73 -2.56
C ALA A 288 0.11 -26.56 -1.35
N ARG A 289 0.66 -26.26 -0.15
CA ARG A 289 0.36 -27.00 1.08
C ARG A 289 -1.02 -26.69 1.62
N TYR A 290 -1.45 -25.42 1.50
CA TYR A 290 -2.77 -24.95 1.85
C TYR A 290 -3.10 -23.69 1.06
N GLU A 291 -4.37 -23.37 0.96
CA GLU A 291 -4.87 -22.22 0.21
C GLU A 291 -5.64 -21.28 1.14
N VAL A 292 -5.45 -19.99 0.92
CA VAL A 292 -6.10 -18.90 1.67
C VAL A 292 -6.63 -17.84 0.71
N LEU A 293 -7.54 -16.98 1.16
CA LEU A 293 -7.76 -15.71 0.49
C LEU A 293 -6.61 -14.78 0.86
N ASN A 294 -5.80 -14.38 -0.09
CA ASN A 294 -4.80 -13.34 0.06
C ASN A 294 -5.44 -11.96 -0.05
N HIS A 295 -4.89 -10.99 0.66
CA HIS A 295 -5.19 -9.57 0.42
C HIS A 295 -4.74 -9.16 -0.99
N GLY A 296 -3.57 -9.63 -1.40
CA GLY A 296 -2.99 -9.46 -2.74
C GLY A 296 -2.18 -8.18 -2.92
N ASP A 297 -2.44 -7.13 -2.11
CA ASP A 297 -1.74 -5.84 -2.14
C ASP A 297 -1.42 -5.34 -0.73
N LEU A 298 -0.80 -6.20 0.09
CA LEU A 298 -0.57 -5.92 1.51
C LEU A 298 0.74 -5.15 1.74
N TRP A 299 0.76 -3.88 1.36
CA TRP A 299 1.85 -2.93 1.61
C TRP A 299 1.45 -1.83 2.61
N SER A 300 2.42 -1.05 3.06
CA SER A 300 2.21 -0.08 4.15
C SER A 300 1.12 0.97 3.90
N ASN A 301 0.79 1.28 2.64
CA ASN A 301 -0.32 2.19 2.31
C ASN A 301 -1.70 1.56 2.49
N ASN A 302 -1.78 0.23 2.52
CA ASN A 302 -3.02 -0.50 2.72
C ASN A 302 -3.15 -0.98 4.17
N MET A 303 -2.38 -0.36 5.08
CA MET A 303 -2.38 -0.64 6.53
C MET A 303 -2.63 0.64 7.31
N MET A 304 -3.67 0.65 8.13
CA MET A 304 -3.95 1.74 9.04
C MET A 304 -3.81 1.26 10.49
N PHE A 305 -3.09 2.03 11.29
CA PHE A 305 -2.74 1.68 12.66
C PHE A 305 -3.42 2.62 13.65
N ARG A 306 -3.84 2.08 14.80
CA ARG A 306 -4.26 2.84 15.96
C ARG A 306 -3.22 2.68 17.06
N TYR A 307 -2.92 3.79 17.71
CA TYR A 307 -1.88 3.88 18.72
C TYR A 307 -2.49 4.10 20.10
N GLY A 308 -1.80 3.67 21.13
CA GLY A 308 -2.15 3.89 22.51
C GLY A 308 -2.07 5.37 22.92
N PRO A 309 -2.40 5.68 24.18
CA PRO A 309 -2.39 7.06 24.70
C PRO A 309 -1.04 7.75 24.65
N ASP A 310 0.06 7.02 24.55
CA ASP A 310 1.44 7.51 24.39
C ASP A 310 1.77 7.96 22.97
N ASP A 311 0.85 7.76 22.01
CA ASP A 311 1.00 8.03 20.57
C ASP A 311 2.20 7.31 19.91
N LYS A 312 2.71 6.26 20.54
CA LYS A 312 3.88 5.48 20.12
C LYS A 312 3.61 4.00 20.06
N THR A 313 2.99 3.45 21.09
CA THR A 313 2.68 2.02 21.17
C THR A 313 1.58 1.69 20.17
N VAL A 314 1.89 0.84 19.19
CA VAL A 314 0.92 0.39 18.22
C VAL A 314 0.04 -0.70 18.84
N GLU A 315 -1.29 -0.50 18.83
CA GLU A 315 -2.25 -1.39 19.50
C GLU A 315 -3.10 -2.18 18.53
N GLU A 316 -3.44 -1.59 17.39
CA GLU A 316 -4.38 -2.20 16.45
C GLU A 316 -4.02 -1.88 15.00
N ILE A 317 -4.41 -2.77 14.09
CA ILE A 317 -4.25 -2.61 12.66
C ILE A 317 -5.53 -3.00 11.94
N ILE A 318 -5.88 -2.24 10.91
CA ILE A 318 -6.92 -2.55 9.92
C ILE A 318 -6.33 -2.50 8.52
N PHE A 319 -6.73 -3.44 7.67
CA PHE A 319 -6.37 -3.45 6.25
C PHE A 319 -7.42 -2.71 5.42
N VAL A 320 -6.96 -2.09 4.33
CA VAL A 320 -7.80 -1.41 3.34
C VAL A 320 -7.39 -1.83 1.94
N ASP A 321 -8.26 -1.64 0.94
CA ASP A 321 -7.96 -1.87 -0.48
C ASP A 321 -7.79 -3.35 -0.87
N TYR A 322 -8.90 -4.11 -0.87
CA TYR A 322 -8.94 -5.53 -1.22
C TYR A 322 -9.15 -5.81 -2.72
N GLN A 323 -8.87 -4.84 -3.58
CA GLN A 323 -9.21 -4.83 -5.02
C GLN A 323 -8.50 -5.92 -5.86
N ILE A 324 -7.34 -6.44 -5.42
CA ILE A 324 -6.62 -7.51 -6.11
C ILE A 324 -6.48 -8.78 -5.25
N SER A 325 -7.42 -8.98 -4.32
CA SER A 325 -7.48 -10.21 -3.54
C SER A 325 -7.55 -11.44 -4.44
N ASN A 326 -6.89 -12.52 -3.99
CA ASN A 326 -6.79 -13.76 -4.76
C ASN A 326 -6.75 -14.97 -3.84
N TYR A 327 -7.29 -16.11 -4.31
CA TYR A 327 -7.37 -17.34 -3.52
C TYR A 327 -6.30 -18.34 -3.95
N GLY A 328 -5.36 -18.66 -3.07
CA GLY A 328 -4.27 -19.59 -3.34
C GLY A 328 -3.21 -19.65 -2.26
N SER A 329 -1.95 -19.77 -2.65
CA SER A 329 -0.81 -19.84 -1.72
C SER A 329 -0.72 -18.61 -0.82
N PRO A 330 -0.63 -18.77 0.53
CA PRO A 330 -0.38 -17.66 1.45
C PRO A 330 1.00 -17.01 1.23
N GLY A 331 1.89 -17.71 0.55
CA GLY A 331 3.24 -17.21 0.24
C GLY A 331 3.21 -15.92 -0.56
N LEU A 332 2.16 -15.65 -1.34
CA LEU A 332 2.02 -14.39 -2.08
C LEU A 332 1.95 -13.19 -1.14
N ASP A 333 1.03 -13.20 -0.16
CA ASP A 333 0.93 -12.12 0.83
C ASP A 333 2.16 -12.06 1.74
N LEU A 334 2.64 -13.20 2.21
CA LEU A 334 3.79 -13.26 3.12
C LEU A 334 5.05 -12.70 2.47
N VAL A 335 5.33 -13.08 1.23
CA VAL A 335 6.49 -12.59 0.48
C VAL A 335 6.33 -11.12 0.16
N TYR A 336 5.18 -10.72 -0.40
CA TYR A 336 4.91 -9.32 -0.74
C TYR A 336 5.12 -8.40 0.46
N THR A 337 4.52 -8.76 1.59
CA THR A 337 4.59 -7.96 2.82
C THR A 337 6.00 -7.93 3.41
N LEU A 338 6.66 -9.09 3.55
CA LEU A 338 7.96 -9.18 4.23
C LEU A 338 9.13 -8.61 3.40
N TYR A 339 8.98 -8.50 2.07
CA TYR A 339 9.98 -7.86 1.22
C TYR A 339 9.79 -6.36 1.11
N ASN A 340 8.55 -5.86 1.23
CA ASN A 340 8.24 -4.46 0.98
C ASN A 340 8.11 -3.60 2.26
N CYS A 341 7.44 -4.12 3.29
CA CYS A 341 6.99 -3.29 4.41
C CYS A 341 8.01 -3.07 5.52
N PRO A 342 8.84 -4.07 5.93
CA PRO A 342 9.68 -3.91 7.11
C PRO A 342 10.80 -2.88 6.92
N HIS A 343 11.14 -2.16 7.99
CA HIS A 343 12.40 -1.42 8.05
C HIS A 343 13.58 -2.35 7.79
N ARG A 344 14.67 -1.82 7.22
CA ARG A 344 15.84 -2.61 6.83
C ARG A 344 16.39 -3.51 7.94
N ASP A 345 16.38 -3.02 9.19
CA ASP A 345 16.92 -3.74 10.36
C ASP A 345 16.01 -4.93 10.79
N VAL A 346 14.77 -4.95 10.33
CA VAL A 346 13.77 -6.00 10.61
C VAL A 346 13.69 -7.01 9.46
N ARG A 347 13.76 -6.54 8.23
CA ARG A 347 13.39 -7.27 7.01
C ARG A 347 14.06 -8.64 6.86
N ILE A 348 15.34 -8.74 7.10
CA ILE A 348 16.09 -10.00 7.01
C ILE A 348 16.30 -10.58 8.41
N ALA A 349 16.78 -9.78 9.35
CA ALA A 349 17.18 -10.23 10.68
C ALA A 349 16.04 -10.85 11.49
N ARG A 350 14.82 -10.35 11.34
CA ARG A 350 13.66 -10.79 12.14
C ARG A 350 12.63 -11.57 11.30
N ARG A 351 12.91 -11.90 10.03
CA ARG A 351 11.97 -12.61 9.14
C ARG A 351 11.49 -13.94 9.70
N ALA A 352 12.41 -14.74 10.24
CA ALA A 352 12.06 -16.04 10.80
C ALA A 352 11.11 -15.92 11.99
N GLU A 353 11.31 -14.96 12.87
CA GLU A 353 10.44 -14.71 14.03
C GLU A 353 9.04 -14.22 13.58
N LEU A 354 8.97 -13.35 12.58
CA LEU A 354 7.71 -12.88 12.02
C LEU A 354 6.91 -14.03 11.38
N LEU A 355 7.55 -14.93 10.66
CA LEU A 355 6.91 -16.15 10.13
C LEU A 355 6.46 -17.10 11.23
N GLN A 356 7.22 -17.24 12.33
CA GLN A 356 6.82 -18.01 13.50
C GLN A 356 5.58 -17.42 14.15
N GLU A 357 5.53 -16.08 14.30
CA GLU A 357 4.37 -15.41 14.88
C GLU A 357 3.12 -15.56 14.00
N TYR A 358 3.27 -15.43 12.66
CA TYR A 358 2.20 -15.74 11.70
C TYR A 358 1.68 -17.17 11.91
N HIS A 359 2.56 -18.18 11.90
CA HIS A 359 2.17 -19.57 12.09
C HIS A 359 1.47 -19.80 13.43
N ARG A 360 2.01 -19.26 14.52
CA ARG A 360 1.43 -19.38 15.86
C ARG A 360 -0.03 -18.91 15.87
N VAL A 361 -0.29 -17.72 15.35
CA VAL A 361 -1.63 -17.12 15.33
C VAL A 361 -2.57 -17.85 14.38
N LEU A 362 -2.09 -18.23 13.18
CA LEU A 362 -2.85 -19.04 12.22
C LEU A 362 -3.29 -20.36 12.86
N ALA A 363 -2.35 -21.09 13.45
CA ALA A 363 -2.61 -22.38 14.05
C ALA A 363 -3.56 -22.30 15.25
N ASP A 364 -3.40 -21.27 16.09
CA ASP A 364 -4.28 -21.04 17.24
C ASP A 364 -5.72 -20.74 16.80
N ALA A 365 -5.89 -19.86 15.79
CA ALA A 365 -7.20 -19.53 15.24
C ALA A 365 -7.90 -20.76 14.63
N LEU A 366 -7.16 -21.57 13.86
CA LEU A 366 -7.68 -22.78 13.23
C LEU A 366 -8.05 -23.85 14.26
N ARG A 367 -7.20 -24.11 15.27
CA ARG A 367 -7.47 -25.09 16.35
C ARG A 367 -8.70 -24.70 17.17
N LYS A 368 -8.80 -23.42 17.57
CA LYS A 368 -9.97 -22.92 18.30
C LYS A 368 -11.29 -23.19 17.58
N ASN A 369 -11.26 -23.17 16.25
CA ASN A 369 -12.44 -23.36 15.41
C ASN A 369 -12.54 -24.77 14.81
N GLY A 370 -11.84 -25.77 15.37
CA GLY A 370 -11.96 -27.18 15.00
C GLY A 370 -11.55 -27.47 13.55
N TYR A 371 -10.46 -26.83 13.07
CA TYR A 371 -9.91 -27.12 11.75
C TYR A 371 -8.99 -28.36 11.80
N ASP A 372 -9.26 -29.36 10.97
CA ASP A 372 -8.63 -30.68 11.10
C ASP A 372 -7.16 -30.73 10.66
N ARG A 373 -6.83 -30.00 9.59
CA ARG A 373 -5.51 -29.99 8.97
C ARG A 373 -4.80 -28.65 9.18
N VAL A 374 -4.46 -28.36 10.42
CA VAL A 374 -3.74 -27.13 10.75
C VAL A 374 -2.35 -27.16 10.09
N PRO A 375 -2.00 -26.15 9.25
CA PRO A 375 -0.66 -26.08 8.66
C PRO A 375 0.45 -26.07 9.71
N THR A 376 1.54 -26.75 9.40
CA THR A 376 2.76 -26.76 10.22
C THR A 376 3.63 -25.54 9.93
N MET A 377 4.62 -25.28 10.78
CA MET A 377 5.61 -24.25 10.52
C MET A 377 6.42 -24.54 9.23
N ASP A 378 6.64 -25.81 8.92
CA ASP A 378 7.34 -26.21 7.72
C ASP A 378 6.49 -25.98 6.46
N ASP A 379 5.17 -26.17 6.54
CA ASP A 379 4.25 -25.78 5.45
C ASP A 379 4.32 -24.27 5.19
N VAL A 380 4.37 -23.43 6.23
CA VAL A 380 4.52 -21.97 6.10
C VAL A 380 5.86 -21.61 5.43
N ARG A 381 6.95 -22.24 5.87
CA ARG A 381 8.28 -22.00 5.27
C ARG A 381 8.32 -22.41 3.81
N GLU A 382 7.72 -23.55 3.48
CA GLU A 382 7.67 -24.05 2.11
C GLU A 382 6.87 -23.11 1.21
N GLU A 383 5.68 -22.65 1.65
CA GLU A 383 4.89 -21.68 0.89
C GLU A 383 5.60 -20.33 0.74
N PHE A 384 6.31 -19.86 1.75
CA PHE A 384 7.14 -18.66 1.64
C PHE A 384 8.25 -18.85 0.62
N THR A 385 9.05 -19.91 0.74
CA THR A 385 10.20 -20.21 -0.13
C THR A 385 9.78 -20.41 -1.59
N ARG A 386 8.67 -21.12 -1.83
CA ARG A 386 8.08 -21.32 -3.16
C ARG A 386 7.80 -20.00 -3.90
N ASN A 387 7.42 -18.96 -3.17
CA ASN A 387 7.03 -17.67 -3.73
C ASN A 387 8.18 -16.63 -3.69
N GLU A 388 9.40 -16.97 -3.27
CA GLU A 388 10.49 -16.00 -3.09
C GLU A 388 10.99 -15.34 -4.39
N PHE A 389 10.73 -15.91 -5.56
CA PHE A 389 10.96 -15.18 -6.81
C PHE A 389 10.09 -13.91 -6.90
N PHE A 390 8.85 -13.97 -6.40
CA PHE A 390 8.02 -12.77 -6.26
C PHE A 390 8.62 -11.77 -5.26
N GLY A 391 9.37 -12.23 -4.25
CA GLY A 391 10.14 -11.36 -3.37
C GLY A 391 11.24 -10.57 -4.09
N LEU A 392 11.93 -11.18 -5.05
CA LEU A 392 12.86 -10.49 -5.93
C LEU A 392 12.14 -9.41 -6.76
N VAL A 393 11.00 -9.75 -7.35
CA VAL A 393 10.17 -8.80 -8.09
C VAL A 393 9.77 -7.64 -7.18
N CYS A 394 9.28 -7.93 -5.97
CA CYS A 394 8.91 -6.92 -4.98
C CYS A 394 10.06 -5.98 -4.64
N ALA A 395 11.23 -6.53 -4.37
CA ALA A 395 12.42 -5.75 -4.01
C ALA A 395 12.87 -4.80 -5.14
N ILE A 396 12.72 -5.22 -6.39
CA ILE A 396 13.17 -4.45 -7.56
C ILE A 396 12.10 -3.46 -8.02
N THR A 397 10.80 -3.81 -7.96
CA THR A 397 9.76 -3.03 -8.65
C THR A 397 8.81 -2.28 -7.72
N PHE A 398 8.45 -2.84 -6.56
CA PHE A 398 7.53 -2.19 -5.61
C PHE A 398 8.26 -1.41 -4.52
N LEU A 399 9.35 -1.94 -3.97
CA LEU A 399 10.13 -1.28 -2.92
C LEU A 399 10.63 0.12 -3.33
N PRO A 400 11.09 0.39 -4.57
CA PRO A 400 11.48 1.74 -4.99
C PRO A 400 10.32 2.73 -4.94
N ILE A 401 9.09 2.31 -5.24
CA ILE A 401 7.88 3.14 -5.10
C ILE A 401 7.62 3.49 -3.63
N MET A 402 7.82 2.53 -2.74
CA MET A 402 7.56 2.68 -1.30
C MET A 402 8.60 3.55 -0.59
N THR A 403 9.83 3.54 -1.08
CA THR A 403 10.97 4.28 -0.49
C THR A 403 11.22 5.63 -1.13
N MET A 404 10.48 5.97 -2.20
CA MET A 404 10.63 7.24 -2.91
C MET A 404 10.13 8.41 -2.07
N GLU A 405 10.93 9.47 -1.97
CA GLU A 405 10.50 10.74 -1.41
C GLU A 405 9.41 11.37 -2.28
N ARG A 406 8.31 11.75 -1.65
CA ARG A 406 7.22 12.47 -2.32
C ARG A 406 7.51 13.95 -2.37
N THR A 407 7.50 14.50 -3.56
CA THR A 407 7.63 15.92 -3.79
C THR A 407 6.36 16.45 -4.48
N LYS A 408 5.99 17.70 -4.19
CA LYS A 408 4.75 18.32 -4.71
C LYS A 408 4.81 18.62 -6.22
N ASP A 409 5.99 18.50 -6.81
CA ASP A 409 6.28 18.81 -8.22
C ASP A 409 6.07 17.62 -9.16
N LEU A 410 5.78 16.43 -8.65
CA LEU A 410 5.56 15.23 -9.44
C LEU A 410 4.11 14.74 -9.35
N ASP A 411 3.56 14.45 -10.51
CA ASP A 411 2.34 13.66 -10.61
C ASP A 411 2.68 12.19 -10.36
N LEU A 412 2.16 11.64 -9.26
CA LEU A 412 2.36 10.26 -8.83
C LEU A 412 1.13 9.39 -9.13
N SER A 413 0.21 9.86 -9.98
CA SER A 413 -0.97 9.07 -10.36
C SER A 413 -0.60 7.82 -11.16
N PHE A 414 -1.49 6.84 -11.19
CA PHE A 414 -1.30 5.61 -11.95
C PHE A 414 -1.00 5.91 -13.44
N ASP A 415 -1.76 6.80 -14.05
CA ASP A 415 -1.58 7.16 -15.45
C ASP A 415 -0.22 7.83 -15.73
N ALA A 416 0.33 8.53 -14.73
CA ALA A 416 1.63 9.18 -14.84
C ALA A 416 2.79 8.18 -14.99
N PHE A 417 2.68 6.98 -14.42
CA PHE A 417 3.68 5.91 -14.58
C PHE A 417 3.76 5.37 -15.99
N PHE A 418 2.66 5.44 -16.75
CA PHE A 418 2.59 4.93 -18.13
C PHE A 418 2.79 6.03 -19.17
N LYS A 419 2.73 7.29 -18.76
CA LYS A 419 2.90 8.44 -19.64
C LYS A 419 4.36 8.54 -20.10
N GLU A 420 4.56 8.62 -21.41
CA GLU A 420 5.88 8.76 -22.04
C GLU A 420 6.64 9.98 -21.47
N GLY A 421 7.94 9.82 -21.22
CA GLY A 421 8.80 10.81 -20.59
C GLY A 421 8.57 10.99 -19.08
N HIS A 422 7.33 11.12 -18.62
CA HIS A 422 7.02 11.31 -17.20
C HIS A 422 7.30 10.03 -16.38
N GLY A 423 6.90 8.88 -16.90
CA GLY A 423 7.19 7.59 -16.26
C GLY A 423 8.71 7.32 -16.14
N GLU A 424 9.52 7.83 -17.04
CA GLU A 424 10.99 7.74 -16.95
C GLU A 424 11.54 8.61 -15.81
N ILE A 425 11.06 9.85 -15.67
CA ILE A 425 11.43 10.75 -14.57
C ILE A 425 11.07 10.12 -13.21
N LEU A 426 9.89 9.51 -13.10
CA LEU A 426 9.47 8.81 -11.88
C LEU A 426 10.41 7.65 -11.56
N ARG A 427 10.71 6.79 -12.54
CA ARG A 427 11.66 5.69 -12.38
C ARG A 427 13.06 6.18 -12.01
N ASP A 428 13.54 7.26 -12.63
CA ASP A 428 14.82 7.84 -12.23
C ASP A 428 14.88 8.22 -10.76
N ARG A 429 13.85 8.87 -10.24
CA ARG A 429 13.79 9.21 -8.81
C ARG A 429 13.68 7.99 -7.91
N GLN A 430 12.87 7.01 -8.30
CA GLN A 430 12.68 5.78 -7.54
C GLN A 430 13.99 5.02 -7.35
N TYR A 431 14.73 4.80 -8.43
CA TYR A 431 15.92 3.94 -8.41
C TYR A 431 17.20 4.65 -7.96
N ASN A 432 17.27 5.98 -8.02
CA ASN A 432 18.40 6.75 -7.51
C ASN A 432 18.27 7.15 -6.02
N GLY A 433 17.17 6.76 -5.35
CA GLY A 433 16.94 7.09 -3.94
C GLY A 433 17.92 6.38 -2.99
N ALA A 434 18.55 7.11 -2.08
CA ALA A 434 19.49 6.53 -1.11
C ALA A 434 18.81 5.50 -0.19
N VAL A 435 17.57 5.76 0.23
CA VAL A 435 16.78 4.85 1.08
C VAL A 435 16.52 3.54 0.35
N PHE A 436 16.16 3.61 -0.93
CA PHE A 436 15.97 2.42 -1.77
C PHE A 436 17.24 1.59 -1.87
N ARG A 437 18.36 2.22 -2.24
CA ARG A 437 19.66 1.53 -2.37
C ARG A 437 20.08 0.81 -1.09
N GLN A 438 19.96 1.48 0.06
CA GLN A 438 20.24 0.89 1.37
C GLN A 438 19.32 -0.28 1.71
N ALA A 439 18.09 -0.27 1.23
CA ALA A 439 17.12 -1.32 1.48
C ALA A 439 17.31 -2.53 0.54
N VAL A 440 17.56 -2.30 -0.76
CA VAL A 440 17.56 -3.37 -1.78
C VAL A 440 18.86 -4.17 -1.82
N VAL A 441 20.02 -3.54 -1.58
CA VAL A 441 21.32 -4.21 -1.66
C VAL A 441 21.42 -5.43 -0.73
N PRO A 442 21.07 -5.36 0.57
CA PRO A 442 21.08 -6.54 1.45
C PRO A 442 20.10 -7.63 0.99
N ILE A 443 18.96 -7.26 0.42
CA ILE A 443 17.97 -8.23 -0.11
C ILE A 443 18.57 -9.02 -1.27
N LEU A 444 19.23 -8.33 -2.20
CA LEU A 444 19.83 -8.97 -3.37
C LEU A 444 20.97 -9.91 -2.97
N HIS A 445 21.79 -9.53 -2.00
CA HIS A 445 22.82 -10.41 -1.47
C HIS A 445 22.24 -11.65 -0.79
N ASP A 446 21.17 -11.50 0.02
CA ASP A 446 20.48 -12.63 0.66
C ASP A 446 19.87 -13.57 -0.39
N LEU A 447 19.15 -13.03 -1.39
CA LEU A 447 18.55 -13.82 -2.46
C LEU A 447 19.61 -14.50 -3.35
N HIS A 448 20.71 -13.82 -3.68
CA HIS A 448 21.80 -14.37 -4.45
C HIS A 448 22.49 -15.52 -3.71
N ALA A 449 22.84 -15.33 -2.44
CA ALA A 449 23.46 -16.35 -1.60
C ALA A 449 22.59 -17.62 -1.47
N ARG A 450 21.26 -17.47 -1.51
CA ARG A 450 20.30 -18.57 -1.45
C ARG A 450 19.91 -19.14 -2.84
N GLY A 451 20.46 -18.58 -3.91
CA GLY A 451 20.28 -19.09 -5.28
C GLY A 451 18.95 -18.69 -5.96
N TYR A 452 18.25 -17.68 -5.47
CA TYR A 452 16.98 -17.21 -6.07
C TYR A 452 17.15 -16.23 -7.24
N VAL A 453 18.33 -15.67 -7.40
CA VAL A 453 18.70 -14.83 -8.55
C VAL A 453 19.44 -15.69 -9.55
N ARG A 454 18.71 -16.63 -10.21
CA ARG A 454 19.27 -17.52 -11.25
C ARG A 454 18.35 -17.57 -12.45
#